data_72db989df8816f055a36e284e48286f9
#
_entry.id   72db989df8816f055a36e284e48286f9
#
_cell.length_a   1.000
_cell.length_b   1.000
_cell.length_c   1.000
_cell.angle_alpha   90.00
_cell.angle_beta   90.00
_cell.angle_gamma   90.00
#
_symmetry.space_group_name_H-M   'P 1'
#
loop_
_entity.id
_entity.type
_entity.pdbx_description
1 polymer ?
#
loop_
_entity_poly.entity_id
_entity_poly.type
_entity_poly.pdbx_seq_one_letter_code
_entity_poly.pdbx_strand_id
1 'polypeptide(L)'
;MSGFKADFMWGGAVAAHQLEGGWQEGGKGISVADVMTAGAHGVAREITDGVIAGKNYPNHDAIDFYHRYKDDIKLFAEMGFKCFRTSIAWTRIFPLGDEAQPNEAGLQFYDDLFDECLKYGIEPVITLSHFEIPYHLVTEYGGWRNRKLIDFFVRFARVVFTRYQYKVKYWMTFNEINNQANYHEDFAPFTNSGLKYQPGEDREPVMFQAAHYELVASALSVKVAREINPALQIGCMIAMCPIYPLTCAPNDMMMAMNAMHRRYWFTDVHVRGKYPQHLLNYFARRGFELDITEEDRQALTEGCVDYIGFSYYMSFATQATADNPPLDYDESKSLVSNPYVQKSDWGWQIDPVGLRYSLNWFWDHYQLPLFIVENGFGAIDVQQADGSVDDSYRIDYMAAHIREMKKAVVEDGVDLMGYTPWGCIDLVSAGTGEMKKRYGFIYVDKNNDGSGTLARSPKKSFSWYQNVIQSNAENL
;
A
#
# COMPACT_ATOMS: atom_id res chain seq x y z
N MET A 1 -0.13 23.09 20.04
CA MET A 1 -0.17 23.43 18.58
C MET A 1 -1.63 23.52 18.20
N SER A 2 -2.05 24.48 17.40
CA SER A 2 -3.46 24.65 17.00
C SER A 2 -3.84 23.88 15.72
N GLY A 3 -2.89 23.23 15.06
CA GLY A 3 -3.11 22.54 13.79
C GLY A 3 -1.92 21.68 13.37
N PHE A 4 -1.93 21.26 12.11
CA PHE A 4 -0.82 20.53 11.50
C PHE A 4 0.44 21.41 11.40
N LYS A 5 1.62 20.77 11.36
CA LYS A 5 2.90 21.48 11.14
C LYS A 5 2.87 22.27 9.83
N ALA A 6 3.63 23.36 9.76
CA ALA A 6 3.69 24.18 8.53
C ALA A 6 4.29 23.44 7.33
N ASP A 7 5.13 22.45 7.58
CA ASP A 7 5.76 21.58 6.60
C ASP A 7 5.03 20.24 6.42
N PHE A 8 3.77 20.16 6.86
CA PHE A 8 2.97 18.95 6.72
C PHE A 8 2.84 18.55 5.23
N MET A 9 3.12 17.29 4.94
CA MET A 9 3.17 16.77 3.58
C MET A 9 1.77 16.38 3.07
N TRP A 10 1.01 17.38 2.60
CA TRP A 10 -0.24 17.16 1.89
C TRP A 10 0.06 16.70 0.47
N GLY A 11 -0.62 15.65 0.00
CA GLY A 11 -0.42 15.18 -1.37
C GLY A 11 -1.45 14.17 -1.81
N GLY A 12 -1.05 13.27 -2.68
CA GLY A 12 -1.87 12.18 -3.17
C GLY A 12 -1.03 10.94 -3.44
N ALA A 13 -1.68 9.79 -3.51
CA ALA A 13 -1.05 8.48 -3.65
C ALA A 13 -1.62 7.69 -4.82
N VAL A 14 -0.75 6.94 -5.47
CA VAL A 14 -1.05 5.96 -6.52
C VAL A 14 -0.04 4.80 -6.46
N ALA A 15 -0.23 3.78 -7.32
CA ALA A 15 0.74 2.72 -7.54
C ALA A 15 1.01 2.54 -9.03
N ALA A 16 2.26 2.28 -9.40
CA ALA A 16 2.69 2.19 -10.79
C ALA A 16 1.80 1.30 -11.65
N HIS A 17 1.53 0.06 -11.21
CA HIS A 17 0.74 -0.90 -11.98
C HIS A 17 -0.73 -0.48 -12.20
N GLN A 18 -1.26 0.42 -11.36
CA GLN A 18 -2.67 0.82 -11.42
C GLN A 18 -2.89 2.04 -12.33
N LEU A 19 -1.81 2.79 -12.68
CA LEU A 19 -1.98 3.98 -13.50
C LEU A 19 -1.03 4.08 -14.70
N GLU A 20 0.18 3.52 -14.65
CA GLU A 20 1.21 3.77 -15.66
C GLU A 20 0.81 3.30 -17.06
N GLY A 21 0.39 2.05 -17.20
CA GLY A 21 0.28 1.44 -18.53
C GLY A 21 1.65 1.22 -19.17
N GLY A 22 1.71 1.23 -20.49
CA GLY A 22 2.98 1.01 -21.19
C GLY A 22 3.69 -0.28 -20.75
N TRP A 23 2.92 -1.35 -20.56
CA TRP A 23 3.34 -2.56 -19.85
C TRP A 23 4.50 -3.32 -20.51
N GLN A 24 4.77 -3.07 -21.79
CA GLN A 24 5.92 -3.63 -22.53
C GLN A 24 6.89 -2.55 -23.03
N GLU A 25 6.59 -1.28 -22.80
CA GLU A 25 7.40 -0.18 -23.31
C GLU A 25 8.67 0.03 -22.48
N GLY A 26 9.70 0.54 -23.14
CA GLY A 26 10.99 0.79 -22.49
C GLY A 26 11.68 -0.48 -21.98
N GLY A 27 11.35 -1.65 -22.51
CA GLY A 27 11.92 -2.93 -22.08
C GLY A 27 11.37 -3.48 -20.78
N LYS A 28 10.22 -2.98 -20.30
CA LYS A 28 9.54 -3.50 -19.09
C LYS A 28 9.22 -4.99 -19.26
N GLY A 29 9.53 -5.78 -18.23
CA GLY A 29 9.12 -7.18 -18.11
C GLY A 29 7.71 -7.35 -17.55
N ILE A 30 7.24 -8.59 -17.53
CA ILE A 30 5.93 -8.97 -17.00
C ILE A 30 5.98 -9.03 -15.48
N SER A 31 5.03 -8.37 -14.82
CA SER A 31 4.82 -8.46 -13.37
C SER A 31 3.62 -9.33 -13.02
N VAL A 32 3.45 -9.62 -11.74
CA VAL A 32 2.26 -10.33 -11.23
C VAL A 32 0.96 -9.57 -11.55
N ALA A 33 0.99 -8.25 -11.61
CA ALA A 33 -0.18 -7.44 -11.99
C ALA A 33 -0.59 -7.64 -13.45
N ASP A 34 0.36 -7.95 -14.32
CA ASP A 34 0.14 -8.14 -15.76
C ASP A 34 -0.52 -9.48 -16.12
N VAL A 35 -0.60 -10.41 -15.18
CA VAL A 35 -1.26 -11.73 -15.34
C VAL A 35 -2.56 -11.84 -14.56
N MET A 36 -3.13 -10.71 -14.14
CA MET A 36 -4.41 -10.65 -13.43
C MET A 36 -5.47 -10.00 -14.29
N THR A 37 -6.52 -10.76 -14.59
CA THR A 37 -7.63 -10.27 -15.42
C THR A 37 -8.49 -9.25 -14.68
N ALA A 38 -9.33 -8.52 -15.42
CA ALA A 38 -10.39 -7.71 -14.82
C ALA A 38 -11.38 -8.61 -14.06
N GLY A 39 -11.76 -8.18 -12.86
CA GLY A 39 -12.90 -8.68 -12.13
C GLY A 39 -14.06 -7.70 -12.18
N ALA A 40 -14.97 -7.80 -11.22
CA ALA A 40 -16.07 -6.87 -11.02
C ALA A 40 -16.48 -6.87 -9.55
N HIS A 41 -17.43 -6.01 -9.17
CA HIS A 41 -18.03 -6.09 -7.83
C HIS A 41 -18.64 -7.48 -7.58
N GLY A 42 -18.12 -8.20 -6.59
CA GLY A 42 -18.52 -9.57 -6.29
C GLY A 42 -17.95 -10.65 -7.23
N VAL A 43 -17.09 -10.29 -8.18
CA VAL A 43 -16.39 -11.22 -9.07
C VAL A 43 -14.88 -11.06 -8.92
N ALA A 44 -14.22 -12.11 -8.44
CA ALA A 44 -12.77 -12.10 -8.26
C ALA A 44 -12.02 -11.96 -9.59
N ARG A 45 -10.84 -11.31 -9.53
CA ARG A 45 -9.86 -11.34 -10.62
C ARG A 45 -9.30 -12.75 -10.80
N GLU A 46 -9.05 -13.15 -12.02
CA GLU A 46 -8.40 -14.42 -12.33
C GLU A 46 -6.88 -14.20 -12.42
N ILE A 47 -6.11 -15.02 -11.71
CA ILE A 47 -4.66 -15.11 -11.85
C ILE A 47 -4.38 -16.14 -12.94
N THR A 48 -3.87 -15.70 -14.10
CA THR A 48 -3.64 -16.58 -15.24
C THR A 48 -2.19 -17.11 -15.26
N ASP A 49 -1.99 -18.21 -15.97
CA ASP A 49 -0.64 -18.73 -16.18
C ASP A 49 -0.01 -18.05 -17.39
N GLY A 50 0.63 -16.90 -17.13
CA GLY A 50 1.07 -15.98 -18.16
C GLY A 50 -0.05 -15.14 -18.77
N VAL A 51 0.27 -14.34 -19.77
CA VAL A 51 -0.69 -13.51 -20.49
C VAL A 51 -1.38 -14.33 -21.57
N ILE A 52 -2.70 -14.46 -21.48
CA ILE A 52 -3.53 -15.24 -22.40
C ILE A 52 -4.21 -14.30 -23.40
N ALA A 53 -4.02 -14.54 -24.69
CA ALA A 53 -4.63 -13.75 -25.75
C ALA A 53 -6.16 -13.70 -25.63
N GLY A 54 -6.75 -12.53 -25.81
CA GLY A 54 -8.19 -12.31 -25.78
C GLY A 54 -8.79 -12.09 -24.38
N LYS A 55 -8.00 -12.24 -23.29
CA LYS A 55 -8.44 -11.86 -21.96
C LYS A 55 -8.19 -10.37 -21.69
N ASN A 56 -9.01 -9.77 -20.84
CA ASN A 56 -8.88 -8.37 -20.44
C ASN A 56 -7.93 -8.24 -19.24
N TYR A 57 -6.79 -7.59 -19.45
CA TYR A 57 -5.80 -7.27 -18.41
C TYR A 57 -5.75 -5.74 -18.22
N PRO A 58 -6.52 -5.18 -17.29
CA PRO A 58 -6.73 -3.74 -17.20
C PRO A 58 -5.46 -2.96 -16.86
N ASN A 59 -4.49 -3.60 -16.20
CA ASN A 59 -3.23 -2.97 -15.83
C ASN A 59 -2.27 -2.77 -17.01
N HIS A 60 -2.48 -3.43 -18.16
CA HIS A 60 -1.62 -3.29 -19.33
C HIS A 60 -1.61 -1.85 -19.86
N ASP A 61 -2.79 -1.25 -19.97
CA ASP A 61 -2.96 0.13 -20.44
C ASP A 61 -3.17 1.09 -19.26
N ALA A 62 -3.75 0.62 -18.17
CA ALA A 62 -4.15 1.40 -17.00
C ALA A 62 -4.80 2.73 -17.43
N ILE A 63 -4.26 3.88 -17.04
CA ILE A 63 -4.73 5.19 -17.49
C ILE A 63 -3.69 5.93 -18.36
N ASP A 64 -2.72 5.21 -18.87
CA ASP A 64 -1.65 5.73 -19.74
C ASP A 64 -0.83 6.87 -19.11
N PHE A 65 -0.59 6.79 -17.80
CA PHE A 65 0.25 7.76 -17.10
C PHE A 65 1.70 7.75 -17.63
N TYR A 66 2.17 6.62 -18.13
CA TYR A 66 3.51 6.49 -18.71
C TYR A 66 3.77 7.56 -19.79
N HIS A 67 2.79 7.90 -20.62
CA HIS A 67 2.89 8.94 -21.61
C HIS A 67 2.35 10.31 -21.16
N ARG A 68 1.46 10.34 -20.16
CA ARG A 68 0.70 11.52 -19.75
C ARG A 68 1.15 12.12 -18.41
N TYR A 69 2.19 11.59 -17.78
CA TYR A 69 2.61 11.99 -16.44
C TYR A 69 2.87 13.49 -16.28
N LYS A 70 3.34 14.18 -17.33
CA LYS A 70 3.59 15.63 -17.27
C LYS A 70 2.32 16.43 -17.07
N ASP A 71 1.26 16.07 -17.80
CA ASP A 71 -0.04 16.71 -17.68
C ASP A 71 -0.71 16.37 -16.35
N ASP A 72 -0.61 15.11 -15.90
CA ASP A 72 -1.17 14.67 -14.64
C ASP A 72 -0.46 15.33 -13.44
N ILE A 73 0.88 15.42 -13.44
CA ILE A 73 1.65 16.11 -12.39
C ILE A 73 1.34 17.61 -12.37
N LYS A 74 1.09 18.23 -13.52
CA LYS A 74 0.63 19.62 -13.60
C LYS A 74 -0.70 19.80 -12.85
N LEU A 75 -1.66 18.89 -13.00
CA LEU A 75 -2.92 18.93 -12.27
C LEU A 75 -2.69 18.74 -10.76
N PHE A 76 -1.75 17.89 -10.35
CA PHE A 76 -1.37 17.75 -8.94
C PHE A 76 -0.77 19.04 -8.37
N ALA A 77 0.05 19.72 -9.15
CA ALA A 77 0.61 21.02 -8.79
C ALA A 77 -0.48 22.10 -8.66
N GLU A 78 -1.46 22.13 -9.57
CA GLU A 78 -2.62 23.01 -9.51
C GLU A 78 -3.44 22.75 -8.24
N MET A 79 -3.57 21.49 -7.80
CA MET A 79 -4.22 21.10 -6.55
C MET A 79 -3.40 21.51 -5.30
N GLY A 80 -2.14 21.87 -5.49
CA GLY A 80 -1.27 22.34 -4.42
C GLY A 80 -0.50 21.23 -3.68
N PHE A 81 -0.33 20.06 -4.28
CA PHE A 81 0.43 18.97 -3.67
C PHE A 81 1.81 19.40 -3.20
N LYS A 82 2.17 19.00 -1.98
CA LYS A 82 3.51 19.12 -1.41
C LYS A 82 4.33 17.85 -1.63
N CYS A 83 3.65 16.71 -1.74
CA CYS A 83 4.27 15.44 -2.06
C CYS A 83 3.37 14.61 -2.99
N PHE A 84 3.98 13.67 -3.69
CA PHE A 84 3.28 12.68 -4.53
C PHE A 84 3.85 11.30 -4.26
N ARG A 85 3.00 10.40 -3.76
CA ARG A 85 3.39 9.02 -3.50
C ARG A 85 3.05 8.14 -4.69
N THR A 86 4.05 7.41 -5.18
CA THR A 86 3.88 6.35 -6.17
C THR A 86 4.86 5.20 -5.90
N SER A 87 4.92 4.22 -6.77
CA SER A 87 5.87 3.12 -6.70
C SER A 87 6.76 3.08 -7.94
N ILE A 88 7.87 2.36 -7.85
CA ILE A 88 8.68 1.99 -9.00
C ILE A 88 8.31 0.57 -9.42
N ALA A 89 7.90 0.39 -10.68
CA ALA A 89 7.72 -0.95 -11.24
C ALA A 89 9.08 -1.66 -11.29
N TRP A 90 9.27 -2.68 -10.45
CA TRP A 90 10.51 -3.47 -10.41
C TRP A 90 10.92 -3.98 -11.79
N THR A 91 9.93 -4.41 -12.57
CA THR A 91 10.12 -4.93 -13.94
C THR A 91 10.52 -3.89 -14.98
N ARG A 92 10.42 -2.58 -14.70
CA ARG A 92 11.03 -1.54 -15.54
C ARG A 92 12.53 -1.44 -15.32
N ILE A 93 12.99 -1.75 -14.12
CA ILE A 93 14.41 -1.65 -13.72
C ILE A 93 15.14 -2.98 -13.96
N PHE A 94 14.51 -4.08 -13.59
CA PHE A 94 14.98 -5.45 -13.82
C PHE A 94 13.82 -6.26 -14.42
N PRO A 95 13.73 -6.39 -15.76
CA PRO A 95 12.58 -7.01 -16.43
C PRO A 95 12.24 -8.44 -15.97
N LEU A 96 13.23 -9.25 -15.65
CA LEU A 96 13.08 -10.60 -15.08
C LEU A 96 13.25 -10.60 -13.54
N GLY A 97 13.92 -9.61 -13.00
CA GLY A 97 14.19 -9.49 -11.56
C GLY A 97 15.53 -10.04 -11.11
N ASP A 98 16.11 -10.98 -11.82
CA ASP A 98 17.37 -11.68 -11.49
C ASP A 98 18.58 -11.25 -12.31
N GLU A 99 18.44 -10.29 -13.22
CA GLU A 99 19.53 -9.78 -14.03
C GLU A 99 20.62 -9.12 -13.17
N ALA A 100 21.86 -9.18 -13.67
CA ALA A 100 22.99 -8.51 -13.03
C ALA A 100 23.00 -7.00 -13.26
N GLN A 101 22.44 -6.52 -14.37
CA GLN A 101 22.46 -5.12 -14.78
C GLN A 101 21.04 -4.58 -14.96
N PRO A 102 20.78 -3.33 -14.54
CA PRO A 102 19.47 -2.71 -14.69
C PRO A 102 19.19 -2.28 -16.14
N ASN A 103 17.91 -2.10 -16.44
CA ASN A 103 17.43 -1.53 -17.68
C ASN A 103 17.47 0.00 -17.62
N GLU A 104 18.34 0.62 -18.39
CA GLU A 104 18.55 2.07 -18.41
C GLU A 104 17.29 2.84 -18.83
N ALA A 105 16.49 2.32 -19.77
CA ALA A 105 15.26 2.98 -20.19
C ALA A 105 14.24 3.12 -19.05
N GLY A 106 14.15 2.13 -18.18
CA GLY A 106 13.31 2.20 -16.97
C GLY A 106 13.83 3.21 -15.94
N LEU A 107 15.15 3.23 -15.73
CA LEU A 107 15.78 4.23 -14.86
C LEU A 107 15.53 5.66 -15.36
N GLN A 108 15.66 5.89 -16.66
CA GLN A 108 15.44 7.20 -17.28
C GLN A 108 13.98 7.66 -17.16
N PHE A 109 13.01 6.75 -17.31
CA PHE A 109 11.60 7.09 -17.13
C PHE A 109 11.32 7.67 -15.73
N TYR A 110 11.86 7.05 -14.68
CA TYR A 110 11.69 7.56 -13.32
C TYR A 110 12.54 8.80 -13.03
N ASP A 111 13.70 8.97 -13.65
CA ASP A 111 14.41 10.26 -13.62
C ASP A 111 13.53 11.40 -14.13
N ASP A 112 12.91 11.20 -15.29
CA ASP A 112 12.05 12.20 -15.92
C ASP A 112 10.79 12.49 -15.09
N LEU A 113 10.19 11.43 -14.51
CA LEU A 113 9.04 11.55 -13.62
C LEU A 113 9.37 12.37 -12.36
N PHE A 114 10.47 12.05 -11.71
CA PHE A 114 10.87 12.75 -10.48
C PHE A 114 11.29 14.19 -10.76
N ASP A 115 11.98 14.44 -11.86
CA ASP A 115 12.33 15.80 -12.29
C ASP A 115 11.07 16.63 -12.56
N GLU A 116 10.02 16.04 -13.14
CA GLU A 116 8.76 16.74 -13.34
C GLU A 116 8.07 17.07 -12.01
N CYS A 117 8.09 16.17 -11.03
CA CYS A 117 7.59 16.46 -9.68
C CYS A 117 8.37 17.62 -9.03
N LEU A 118 9.70 17.56 -9.05
CA LEU A 118 10.57 18.55 -8.44
C LEU A 118 10.45 19.91 -9.08
N LYS A 119 10.20 19.98 -10.38
CA LYS A 119 9.94 21.23 -11.13
C LYS A 119 8.80 22.04 -10.52
N TYR A 120 7.81 21.37 -9.93
CA TYR A 120 6.67 22.00 -9.25
C TYR A 120 6.83 22.05 -7.73
N GLY A 121 7.99 21.67 -7.18
CA GLY A 121 8.21 21.61 -5.75
C GLY A 121 7.42 20.49 -5.05
N ILE A 122 7.06 19.43 -5.77
CA ILE A 122 6.38 18.25 -5.25
C ILE A 122 7.44 17.21 -4.87
N GLU A 123 7.50 16.86 -3.59
CA GLU A 123 8.41 15.83 -3.07
C GLU A 123 7.94 14.43 -3.49
N PRO A 124 8.75 13.64 -4.21
CA PRO A 124 8.40 12.24 -4.47
C PRO A 124 8.49 11.40 -3.18
N VAL A 125 7.49 10.56 -2.95
CA VAL A 125 7.47 9.54 -1.88
C VAL A 125 7.29 8.19 -2.55
N ILE A 126 8.29 7.30 -2.45
CA ILE A 126 8.40 6.15 -3.34
C ILE A 126 8.33 4.84 -2.57
N THR A 127 7.45 3.94 -3.01
CA THR A 127 7.39 2.56 -2.57
C THR A 127 8.19 1.67 -3.54
N LEU A 128 9.10 0.86 -3.01
CA LEU A 128 9.93 -0.03 -3.83
C LEU A 128 9.12 -1.17 -4.45
N SER A 129 8.30 -1.85 -3.66
CA SER A 129 7.45 -2.95 -4.13
C SER A 129 5.99 -2.70 -3.77
N HIS A 130 5.17 -2.49 -4.78
CA HIS A 130 3.72 -2.29 -4.64
C HIS A 130 2.96 -3.25 -5.54
N PHE A 131 2.90 -4.52 -5.14
CA PHE A 131 2.19 -5.60 -5.83
C PHE A 131 2.65 -5.84 -7.28
N GLU A 132 3.94 -5.61 -7.53
CA GLU A 132 4.55 -5.73 -8.86
C GLU A 132 5.83 -6.58 -8.87
N ILE A 133 5.79 -7.73 -8.24
CA ILE A 133 6.91 -8.69 -8.29
C ILE A 133 7.09 -9.14 -9.75
N PRO A 134 8.34 -9.22 -10.27
CA PRO A 134 8.57 -9.79 -11.58
C PRO A 134 8.00 -11.21 -11.67
N TYR A 135 7.16 -11.45 -12.69
CA TYR A 135 6.49 -12.75 -12.84
C TYR A 135 7.48 -13.90 -13.07
N HIS A 136 8.62 -13.62 -13.70
CA HIS A 136 9.72 -14.57 -13.82
C HIS A 136 10.20 -15.09 -12.45
N LEU A 137 10.26 -14.23 -11.42
CA LEU A 137 10.64 -14.66 -10.08
C LEU A 137 9.58 -15.58 -9.44
N VAL A 138 8.32 -15.48 -9.87
CA VAL A 138 7.26 -16.39 -9.45
C VAL A 138 7.42 -17.76 -10.11
N THR A 139 7.63 -17.79 -11.43
CA THR A 139 7.71 -19.06 -12.20
C THR A 139 8.99 -19.82 -11.94
N GLU A 140 10.12 -19.14 -11.86
CA GLU A 140 11.43 -19.79 -11.72
C GLU A 140 11.86 -20.02 -10.27
N TYR A 141 11.42 -19.19 -9.35
CA TYR A 141 11.86 -19.23 -7.94
C TYR A 141 10.74 -19.53 -6.94
N GLY A 142 9.49 -19.50 -7.38
CA GLY A 142 8.34 -19.63 -6.48
C GLY A 142 8.02 -18.36 -5.66
N GLY A 143 8.43 -17.21 -6.15
CA GLY A 143 8.27 -15.96 -5.44
C GLY A 143 9.07 -15.92 -4.14
N TRP A 144 8.54 -15.25 -3.13
CA TRP A 144 9.23 -15.06 -1.85
C TRP A 144 9.35 -16.33 -0.98
N ARG A 145 8.94 -17.51 -1.48
CA ARG A 145 9.37 -18.80 -0.90
C ARG A 145 10.88 -18.96 -0.93
N ASN A 146 11.54 -18.33 -1.90
CA ASN A 146 12.94 -18.52 -2.20
C ASN A 146 13.79 -17.39 -1.62
N ARG A 147 14.72 -17.74 -0.74
CA ARG A 147 15.68 -16.81 -0.10
C ARG A 147 16.47 -15.96 -1.13
N LYS A 148 16.69 -16.44 -2.34
CA LYS A 148 17.40 -15.69 -3.38
C LYS A 148 16.74 -14.36 -3.74
N LEU A 149 15.44 -14.22 -3.52
CA LEU A 149 14.74 -12.96 -3.77
C LEU A 149 15.25 -11.83 -2.87
N ILE A 150 15.82 -12.14 -1.70
CA ILE A 150 16.47 -11.14 -0.83
C ILE A 150 17.56 -10.41 -1.62
N ASP A 151 18.47 -11.16 -2.27
CA ASP A 151 19.58 -10.57 -3.02
C ASP A 151 19.09 -9.79 -4.24
N PHE A 152 18.08 -10.30 -4.95
CA PHE A 152 17.50 -9.62 -6.11
C PHE A 152 16.83 -8.30 -5.71
N PHE A 153 16.07 -8.30 -4.63
CA PHE A 153 15.41 -7.10 -4.13
C PHE A 153 16.42 -6.05 -3.61
N VAL A 154 17.41 -6.47 -2.86
CA VAL A 154 18.46 -5.57 -2.34
C VAL A 154 19.28 -4.96 -3.49
N ARG A 155 19.54 -5.72 -4.57
CA ARG A 155 20.17 -5.19 -5.79
C ARG A 155 19.28 -4.11 -6.44
N PHE A 156 18.01 -4.38 -6.58
CA PHE A 156 17.03 -3.40 -7.06
C PHE A 156 17.02 -2.13 -6.20
N ALA A 157 16.92 -2.29 -4.89
CA ALA A 157 16.95 -1.17 -3.93
C ALA A 157 18.25 -0.36 -4.06
N ARG A 158 19.40 -1.00 -4.11
CA ARG A 158 20.71 -0.34 -4.27
C ARG A 158 20.77 0.49 -5.54
N VAL A 159 20.30 -0.04 -6.66
CA VAL A 159 20.31 0.67 -7.95
C VAL A 159 19.46 1.93 -7.89
N VAL A 160 18.22 1.83 -7.40
CA VAL A 160 17.30 2.99 -7.37
C VAL A 160 17.69 4.01 -6.30
N PHE A 161 18.17 3.59 -5.14
CA PHE A 161 18.70 4.52 -4.12
C PHE A 161 19.91 5.29 -4.65
N THR A 162 20.85 4.59 -5.31
CA THR A 162 22.03 5.23 -5.91
C THR A 162 21.63 6.23 -6.98
N ARG A 163 20.71 5.85 -7.88
CA ARG A 163 20.27 6.70 -8.99
C ARG A 163 19.53 7.95 -8.51
N TYR A 164 18.62 7.79 -7.53
CA TYR A 164 17.65 8.83 -7.17
C TYR A 164 17.93 9.51 -5.82
N GLN A 165 19.06 9.27 -5.16
CA GLN A 165 19.36 9.76 -3.82
C GLN A 165 19.25 11.29 -3.63
N TYR A 166 19.36 12.06 -4.71
CA TYR A 166 19.24 13.53 -4.68
C TYR A 166 17.88 14.03 -5.18
N LYS A 167 17.01 13.12 -5.60
CA LYS A 167 15.65 13.44 -6.09
C LYS A 167 14.55 12.93 -5.17
N VAL A 168 14.78 11.82 -4.47
CA VAL A 168 13.80 11.16 -3.61
C VAL A 168 14.41 10.96 -2.23
N LYS A 169 13.78 11.57 -1.23
CA LYS A 169 14.19 11.47 0.17
C LYS A 169 13.43 10.37 0.92
N TYR A 170 12.13 10.23 0.65
CA TYR A 170 11.23 9.35 1.39
C TYR A 170 10.90 8.09 0.61
N TRP A 171 11.19 6.95 1.22
CA TRP A 171 11.01 5.63 0.63
C TRP A 171 10.24 4.71 1.57
N MET A 172 9.54 3.74 1.01
CA MET A 172 8.98 2.59 1.73
C MET A 172 9.35 1.31 0.98
N THR A 173 9.54 0.21 1.71
CA THR A 173 10.04 -1.04 1.09
C THR A 173 8.94 -1.85 0.44
N PHE A 174 7.97 -2.33 1.20
CA PHE A 174 6.87 -3.17 0.72
C PHE A 174 5.53 -2.55 1.07
N ASN A 175 4.66 -2.41 0.07
CA ASN A 175 3.31 -1.92 0.28
C ASN A 175 2.47 -2.95 1.02
N GLU A 176 1.80 -2.52 2.11
CA GLU A 176 0.85 -3.35 2.86
C GLU A 176 1.34 -4.78 3.09
N ILE A 177 2.60 -4.92 3.53
CA ILE A 177 3.27 -6.22 3.71
C ILE A 177 2.44 -7.19 4.56
N ASN A 178 1.67 -6.69 5.50
CA ASN A 178 0.86 -7.48 6.43
C ASN A 178 -0.42 -8.05 5.80
N ASN A 179 -0.80 -7.65 4.60
CA ASN A 179 -1.95 -8.25 3.89
C ASN A 179 -1.69 -9.72 3.52
N GLN A 180 -0.44 -10.14 3.37
CA GLN A 180 -0.11 -11.54 3.13
C GLN A 180 -0.52 -12.48 4.29
N ALA A 181 -0.79 -11.94 5.48
CA ALA A 181 -1.38 -12.71 6.58
C ALA A 181 -2.76 -13.29 6.23
N ASN A 182 -3.42 -12.77 5.19
CA ASN A 182 -4.65 -13.33 4.63
C ASN A 182 -4.34 -14.52 3.68
N TYR A 183 -3.65 -15.53 4.18
CA TYR A 183 -3.17 -16.69 3.40
C TYR A 183 -4.28 -17.67 3.00
N HIS A 184 -5.50 -17.50 3.48
CA HIS A 184 -6.64 -18.36 3.15
C HIS A 184 -7.15 -18.17 1.72
N GLU A 185 -6.86 -17.04 1.09
CA GLU A 185 -7.22 -16.71 -0.27
C GLU A 185 -5.97 -16.60 -1.17
N ASP A 186 -6.13 -16.47 -2.47
CA ASP A 186 -5.01 -16.49 -3.40
C ASP A 186 -4.50 -15.10 -3.80
N PHE A 187 -5.35 -14.06 -3.71
CA PHE A 187 -5.03 -12.72 -4.20
C PHE A 187 -3.90 -12.04 -3.41
N ALA A 188 -4.06 -11.91 -2.08
CA ALA A 188 -3.07 -11.22 -1.26
C ALA A 188 -1.70 -11.92 -1.25
N PRO A 189 -1.60 -13.25 -1.06
CA PRO A 189 -0.33 -13.96 -1.17
C PRO A 189 0.35 -13.81 -2.53
N PHE A 190 -0.43 -13.82 -3.61
CA PHE A 190 0.12 -13.65 -4.95
C PHE A 190 0.62 -12.23 -5.21
N THR A 191 -0.15 -11.21 -4.86
CA THR A 191 0.21 -9.81 -5.08
C THR A 191 1.33 -9.33 -4.17
N ASN A 192 1.32 -9.70 -2.89
CA ASN A 192 2.34 -9.31 -1.92
C ASN A 192 3.65 -10.09 -2.10
N SER A 193 3.56 -11.40 -2.35
CA SER A 193 4.72 -12.29 -2.20
C SER A 193 4.96 -13.22 -3.39
N GLY A 194 4.16 -13.12 -4.45
CA GLY A 194 4.27 -13.98 -5.63
C GLY A 194 4.03 -15.46 -5.30
N LEU A 195 3.24 -15.76 -4.27
CA LEU A 195 2.99 -17.12 -3.85
C LEU A 195 1.83 -17.73 -4.64
N LYS A 196 2.07 -18.92 -5.19
CA LYS A 196 1.06 -19.83 -5.70
C LYS A 196 1.08 -21.08 -4.82
N TYR A 197 0.01 -21.31 -4.07
CA TYR A 197 -0.08 -22.48 -3.21
C TYR A 197 -0.44 -23.74 -3.99
N GLN A 198 0.11 -24.88 -3.55
CA GLN A 198 -0.22 -26.19 -4.10
C GLN A 198 -1.50 -26.75 -3.42
N PRO A 199 -2.28 -27.58 -4.10
CA PRO A 199 -3.42 -28.25 -3.47
C PRO A 199 -2.97 -29.04 -2.22
N GLY A 200 -3.64 -28.79 -1.08
CA GLY A 200 -3.35 -29.47 0.18
C GLY A 200 -2.12 -28.97 0.94
N GLU A 201 -1.45 -27.93 0.45
CA GLU A 201 -0.31 -27.31 1.15
C GLU A 201 -0.78 -26.58 2.40
N ASP A 202 -0.04 -26.72 3.50
CA ASP A 202 -0.21 -25.86 4.68
C ASP A 202 0.32 -24.46 4.36
N ARG A 203 -0.58 -23.53 4.10
CA ARG A 203 -0.27 -22.18 3.63
C ARG A 203 0.37 -21.30 4.68
N GLU A 204 0.04 -21.54 5.95
CA GLU A 204 0.44 -20.62 7.04
C GLU A 204 1.98 -20.57 7.24
N PRO A 205 2.71 -21.69 7.38
CA PRO A 205 4.16 -21.63 7.51
C PRO A 205 4.86 -21.10 6.25
N VAL A 206 4.28 -21.33 5.07
CA VAL A 206 4.80 -20.75 3.80
C VAL A 206 4.68 -19.24 3.83
N MET A 207 3.54 -18.70 4.28
CA MET A 207 3.33 -17.26 4.43
C MET A 207 4.34 -16.66 5.41
N PHE A 208 4.55 -17.27 6.56
CA PHE A 208 5.52 -16.77 7.55
C PHE A 208 6.95 -16.80 7.00
N GLN A 209 7.32 -17.84 6.27
CA GLN A 209 8.66 -17.92 5.66
C GLN A 209 8.85 -16.83 4.59
N ALA A 210 7.87 -16.61 3.72
CA ALA A 210 7.92 -15.55 2.72
C ALA A 210 7.99 -14.16 3.38
N ALA A 211 7.17 -13.93 4.38
CA ALA A 211 7.19 -12.70 5.17
C ALA A 211 8.56 -12.46 5.83
N HIS A 212 9.20 -13.51 6.35
CA HIS A 212 10.54 -13.40 6.92
C HIS A 212 11.56 -12.91 5.88
N TYR A 213 11.57 -13.50 4.69
CA TYR A 213 12.49 -13.09 3.63
C TYR A 213 12.26 -11.65 3.16
N GLU A 214 11.00 -11.22 3.05
CA GLU A 214 10.66 -9.84 2.73
C GLU A 214 11.11 -8.86 3.82
N LEU A 215 10.93 -9.21 5.10
CA LEU A 215 11.38 -8.39 6.23
C LEU A 215 12.90 -8.27 6.27
N VAL A 216 13.63 -9.35 5.99
CA VAL A 216 15.11 -9.33 5.88
C VAL A 216 15.53 -8.46 4.70
N ALA A 217 14.88 -8.59 3.53
CA ALA A 217 15.16 -7.76 2.36
C ALA A 217 14.89 -6.28 2.64
N SER A 218 13.81 -5.97 3.37
CA SER A 218 13.52 -4.61 3.82
C SER A 218 14.62 -4.05 4.72
N ALA A 219 15.02 -4.80 5.73
CA ALA A 219 16.07 -4.38 6.68
C ALA A 219 17.42 -4.17 5.99
N LEU A 220 17.81 -5.06 5.09
CA LEU A 220 19.04 -4.91 4.28
C LEU A 220 18.95 -3.69 3.36
N SER A 221 17.78 -3.40 2.81
CA SER A 221 17.57 -2.21 1.98
C SER A 221 17.71 -0.93 2.79
N VAL A 222 17.22 -0.90 4.03
CA VAL A 222 17.44 0.23 4.96
C VAL A 222 18.94 0.45 5.21
N LYS A 223 19.69 -0.62 5.45
CA LYS A 223 21.15 -0.55 5.63
C LYS A 223 21.84 0.02 4.38
N VAL A 224 21.48 -0.50 3.21
CA VAL A 224 22.02 -0.02 1.92
C VAL A 224 21.72 1.46 1.69
N ALA A 225 20.50 1.91 2.02
CA ALA A 225 20.15 3.32 1.89
C ALA A 225 21.04 4.21 2.76
N ARG A 226 21.31 3.80 4.00
CA ARG A 226 22.19 4.53 4.93
C ARG A 226 23.66 4.56 4.48
N GLU A 227 24.15 3.49 3.83
CA GLU A 227 25.47 3.45 3.22
C GLU A 227 25.58 4.44 2.06
N ILE A 228 24.55 4.55 1.22
CA ILE A 228 24.53 5.41 0.03
C ILE A 228 24.38 6.88 0.44
N ASN A 229 23.36 7.18 1.25
CA ASN A 229 23.05 8.53 1.69
C ASN A 229 22.28 8.50 3.02
N PRO A 230 22.90 8.84 4.14
CA PRO A 230 22.26 8.82 5.45
C PRO A 230 21.07 9.78 5.61
N ALA A 231 20.86 10.70 4.66
CA ALA A 231 19.71 11.61 4.67
C ALA A 231 18.42 10.97 4.14
N LEU A 232 18.52 9.80 3.50
CA LEU A 232 17.34 9.07 3.04
C LEU A 232 16.52 8.57 4.24
N GLN A 233 15.21 8.66 4.11
CA GLN A 233 14.25 8.21 5.11
C GLN A 233 13.52 6.98 4.58
N ILE A 234 13.66 5.86 5.27
CA ILE A 234 13.09 4.59 4.83
C ILE A 234 12.02 4.16 5.84
N GLY A 235 10.78 4.07 5.38
CA GLY A 235 9.64 3.59 6.16
C GLY A 235 9.23 2.16 5.82
N CYS A 236 8.46 1.57 6.70
CA CYS A 236 7.59 0.43 6.35
C CYS A 236 6.23 0.94 5.86
N MET A 237 5.44 0.06 5.25
CA MET A 237 4.08 0.39 4.86
C MET A 237 3.12 -0.73 5.26
N ILE A 238 2.19 -0.39 6.15
CA ILE A 238 1.30 -1.31 6.85
C ILE A 238 -0.16 -1.02 6.48
N ALA A 239 -0.93 -2.05 6.14
CA ALA A 239 -2.38 -1.94 6.03
C ALA A 239 -2.99 -1.87 7.43
N MET A 240 -3.45 -0.70 7.86
CA MET A 240 -4.06 -0.52 9.17
C MET A 240 -5.59 -0.64 9.08
N CYS A 241 -6.09 -1.66 9.73
CA CYS A 241 -7.49 -1.91 9.90
C CYS A 241 -7.71 -2.30 11.37
N PRO A 242 -8.11 -1.36 12.24
CA PRO A 242 -8.30 -1.68 13.65
C PRO A 242 -9.46 -2.66 13.80
N ILE A 243 -9.28 -3.61 14.71
CA ILE A 243 -10.26 -4.68 14.99
C ILE A 243 -10.73 -4.51 16.42
N TYR A 244 -12.00 -4.12 16.56
CA TYR A 244 -12.62 -3.89 17.86
C TYR A 244 -13.22 -5.17 18.43
N PRO A 245 -13.30 -5.33 19.76
CA PRO A 245 -14.18 -6.33 20.34
C PRO A 245 -15.65 -5.98 20.06
N LEU A 246 -16.47 -6.95 19.64
CA LEU A 246 -17.88 -6.71 19.39
C LEU A 246 -18.63 -6.35 20.67
N THR A 247 -18.20 -6.94 21.78
CA THR A 247 -18.75 -6.66 23.13
C THR A 247 -17.63 -6.41 24.13
N CYS A 248 -17.98 -5.95 25.33
CA CYS A 248 -17.05 -5.81 26.44
C CYS A 248 -16.76 -7.15 27.17
N ALA A 249 -17.20 -8.29 26.66
CA ALA A 249 -16.87 -9.59 27.22
C ALA A 249 -15.33 -9.79 27.22
N PRO A 250 -14.72 -10.28 28.31
CA PRO A 250 -13.27 -10.45 28.41
C PRO A 250 -12.67 -11.30 27.27
N ASN A 251 -13.38 -12.32 26.79
CA ASN A 251 -12.92 -13.13 25.66
C ASN A 251 -12.98 -12.38 24.32
N ASP A 252 -13.95 -11.48 24.12
CA ASP A 252 -13.98 -10.60 22.93
C ASP A 252 -12.81 -9.61 22.95
N MET A 253 -12.46 -9.08 24.13
CA MET A 253 -11.28 -8.23 24.29
C MET A 253 -9.98 -8.98 23.96
N MET A 254 -9.82 -10.22 24.45
CA MET A 254 -8.66 -11.05 24.13
C MET A 254 -8.62 -11.44 22.66
N MET A 255 -9.78 -11.68 22.03
CA MET A 255 -9.88 -11.96 20.61
C MET A 255 -9.42 -10.75 19.78
N ALA A 256 -9.89 -9.56 20.10
CA ALA A 256 -9.49 -8.32 19.42
C ALA A 256 -7.98 -8.07 19.59
N MET A 257 -7.42 -8.28 20.77
CA MET A 257 -5.99 -8.15 21.00
C MET A 257 -5.18 -9.13 20.14
N ASN A 258 -5.59 -10.40 20.08
CA ASN A 258 -4.93 -11.40 19.24
C ASN A 258 -5.08 -11.11 17.75
N ALA A 259 -6.22 -10.56 17.33
CA ALA A 259 -6.42 -10.09 15.97
C ALA A 259 -5.41 -9.01 15.59
N MET A 260 -5.22 -8.02 16.47
CA MET A 260 -4.20 -6.97 16.26
C MET A 260 -2.78 -7.57 16.25
N HIS A 261 -2.45 -8.50 17.13
CA HIS A 261 -1.16 -9.20 17.12
C HIS A 261 -0.89 -9.90 15.79
N ARG A 262 -1.89 -10.60 15.23
CA ARG A 262 -1.76 -11.35 13.96
C ARG A 262 -1.54 -10.46 12.76
N ARG A 263 -2.11 -9.26 12.77
CA ARG A 263 -1.98 -8.31 11.67
C ARG A 263 -0.73 -7.42 11.78
N TYR A 264 -0.26 -7.10 13.00
CA TYR A 264 0.72 -6.02 13.18
C TYR A 264 2.08 -6.46 13.74
N TRP A 265 2.34 -7.75 13.90
CA TRP A 265 3.66 -8.25 14.23
C TRP A 265 4.74 -7.86 13.21
N PHE A 266 4.34 -7.63 11.96
CA PHE A 266 5.23 -7.09 10.91
C PHE A 266 5.81 -5.74 11.32
N THR A 267 5.00 -4.87 11.92
CA THR A 267 5.45 -3.56 12.41
C THR A 267 6.46 -3.72 13.54
N ASP A 268 6.25 -4.68 14.44
CA ASP A 268 7.23 -4.99 15.51
C ASP A 268 8.60 -5.32 14.91
N VAL A 269 8.65 -6.14 13.88
CA VAL A 269 9.91 -6.53 13.24
C VAL A 269 10.55 -5.35 12.51
N HIS A 270 9.77 -4.56 11.76
CA HIS A 270 10.27 -3.38 11.06
C HIS A 270 10.85 -2.33 12.00
N VAL A 271 10.23 -2.10 13.16
CA VAL A 271 10.56 -1.02 14.07
C VAL A 271 11.53 -1.46 15.17
N ARG A 272 11.35 -2.67 15.74
CA ARG A 272 12.15 -3.17 16.85
C ARG A 272 13.24 -4.16 16.44
N GLY A 273 13.26 -4.57 15.18
CA GLY A 273 14.26 -5.47 14.62
C GLY A 273 14.22 -6.89 15.16
N LYS A 274 13.12 -7.31 15.75
CA LYS A 274 12.95 -8.66 16.33
C LYS A 274 11.50 -9.11 16.34
N TYR A 275 11.31 -10.42 16.30
CA TYR A 275 9.99 -11.03 16.45
C TYR A 275 9.44 -10.83 17.85
N PRO A 276 8.15 -10.48 18.01
CA PRO A 276 7.51 -10.39 19.32
C PRO A 276 7.35 -11.80 19.93
N GLN A 277 7.44 -11.88 21.26
CA GLN A 277 7.43 -13.16 21.97
C GLN A 277 6.13 -13.96 21.75
N HIS A 278 4.99 -13.27 21.63
CA HIS A 278 3.70 -13.95 21.35
C HIS A 278 3.73 -14.73 20.03
N LEU A 279 4.45 -14.21 19.00
CA LEU A 279 4.58 -14.89 17.71
C LEU A 279 5.56 -16.08 17.79
N LEU A 280 6.68 -15.93 18.48
CA LEU A 280 7.61 -17.05 18.71
C LEU A 280 6.93 -18.19 19.47
N ASN A 281 6.12 -17.87 20.48
CA ASN A 281 5.31 -18.87 21.20
C ASN A 281 4.27 -19.53 20.29
N TYR A 282 3.69 -18.76 19.35
CA TYR A 282 2.78 -19.32 18.36
C TYR A 282 3.49 -20.30 17.42
N PHE A 283 4.66 -19.96 16.89
CA PHE A 283 5.46 -20.88 16.06
C PHE A 283 5.76 -22.18 16.81
N ALA A 284 6.17 -22.08 18.08
CA ALA A 284 6.44 -23.25 18.90
C ALA A 284 5.21 -24.14 19.08
N ARG A 285 4.03 -23.55 19.37
CA ARG A 285 2.79 -24.33 19.51
C ARG A 285 2.36 -25.02 18.21
N ARG A 286 2.60 -24.36 17.08
CA ARG A 286 2.25 -24.88 15.75
C ARG A 286 3.31 -25.83 15.19
N GLY A 287 4.49 -25.91 15.80
CA GLY A 287 5.61 -26.69 15.29
C GLY A 287 6.20 -26.14 14.00
N PHE A 288 6.13 -24.84 13.78
CA PHE A 288 6.72 -24.21 12.59
C PHE A 288 8.23 -24.05 12.76
N GLU A 289 8.96 -24.62 11.82
CA GLU A 289 10.42 -24.47 11.70
C GLU A 289 10.73 -23.60 10.49
N LEU A 290 11.06 -22.32 10.75
CA LEU A 290 11.38 -21.36 9.71
C LEU A 290 12.91 -21.27 9.51
N ASP A 291 13.32 -21.04 8.26
CA ASP A 291 14.70 -20.71 7.91
C ASP A 291 15.01 -19.26 8.33
N ILE A 292 15.45 -19.10 9.56
CA ILE A 292 15.86 -17.82 10.16
C ILE A 292 17.30 -17.97 10.64
N THR A 293 18.23 -17.32 9.95
CA THR A 293 19.66 -17.38 10.30
C THR A 293 20.04 -16.32 11.33
N GLU A 294 21.24 -16.42 11.90
CA GLU A 294 21.75 -15.38 12.80
C GLU A 294 22.06 -14.08 12.03
N GLU A 295 22.53 -14.20 10.79
CA GLU A 295 22.72 -13.06 9.88
C GLU A 295 21.41 -12.34 9.60
N ASP A 296 20.30 -13.07 9.46
CA ASP A 296 18.97 -12.49 9.32
C ASP A 296 18.59 -11.68 10.57
N ARG A 297 18.80 -12.22 11.76
CA ARG A 297 18.51 -11.53 13.03
C ARG A 297 19.33 -10.25 13.17
N GLN A 298 20.60 -10.31 12.81
CA GLN A 298 21.47 -9.15 12.81
C GLN A 298 20.98 -8.09 11.81
N ALA A 299 20.64 -8.49 10.58
CA ALA A 299 20.10 -7.59 9.57
C ALA A 299 18.83 -6.89 10.03
N LEU A 300 17.88 -7.63 10.62
CA LEU A 300 16.65 -7.08 11.17
C LEU A 300 16.91 -6.04 12.26
N THR A 301 17.83 -6.30 13.17
CA THR A 301 18.20 -5.41 14.27
C THR A 301 18.87 -4.11 13.76
N GLU A 302 19.73 -4.22 12.77
CA GLU A 302 20.49 -3.10 12.21
C GLU A 302 19.71 -2.27 11.18
N GLY A 303 18.67 -2.85 10.58
CA GLY A 303 17.88 -2.27 9.49
C GLY A 303 16.47 -1.82 9.89
N CYS A 304 16.29 -1.31 11.11
CA CYS A 304 15.00 -0.76 11.53
C CYS A 304 14.64 0.51 10.75
N VAL A 305 13.33 0.70 10.51
CA VAL A 305 12.81 1.80 9.72
C VAL A 305 12.84 3.14 10.45
N ASP A 306 12.79 4.24 9.70
CA ASP A 306 12.82 5.61 10.23
C ASP A 306 11.44 6.16 10.55
N TYR A 307 10.40 5.69 9.88
CA TYR A 307 9.00 6.10 10.08
C TYR A 307 8.05 4.96 9.70
N ILE A 308 6.78 5.09 10.11
CA ILE A 308 5.72 4.14 9.76
C ILE A 308 4.77 4.81 8.78
N GLY A 309 4.77 4.34 7.52
CA GLY A 309 3.72 4.59 6.56
C GLY A 309 2.59 3.57 6.72
N PHE A 310 1.36 4.01 6.58
CA PHE A 310 0.22 3.09 6.63
C PHE A 310 -0.95 3.55 5.77
N SER A 311 -1.77 2.58 5.36
CA SER A 311 -3.08 2.79 4.76
C SER A 311 -4.18 2.66 5.80
N TYR A 312 -5.23 3.46 5.63
CA TYR A 312 -6.44 3.36 6.44
C TYR A 312 -7.68 3.55 5.56
N TYR A 313 -8.55 2.56 5.54
CA TYR A 313 -9.80 2.62 4.77
C TYR A 313 -11.02 2.29 5.61
N MET A 314 -10.87 1.41 6.60
CA MET A 314 -11.98 0.83 7.35
C MET A 314 -11.52 0.25 8.70
N SER A 315 -12.50 -0.11 9.52
CA SER A 315 -12.31 -0.92 10.73
C SER A 315 -13.17 -2.17 10.66
N PHE A 316 -12.88 -3.13 11.53
CA PHE A 316 -13.69 -4.32 11.74
C PHE A 316 -14.01 -4.54 13.21
N ALA A 317 -14.87 -5.50 13.48
CA ALA A 317 -15.08 -6.05 14.82
C ALA A 317 -14.84 -7.56 14.81
N THR A 318 -14.58 -8.12 15.98
CA THR A 318 -14.41 -9.57 16.16
C THR A 318 -15.14 -10.04 17.41
N GLN A 319 -15.52 -11.32 17.43
CA GLN A 319 -16.22 -11.95 18.54
C GLN A 319 -15.65 -13.33 18.80
N ALA A 320 -15.38 -13.65 20.05
CA ALA A 320 -15.00 -14.98 20.47
C ALA A 320 -16.18 -15.93 20.47
N THR A 321 -15.98 -17.13 19.96
CA THR A 321 -16.98 -18.21 19.99
C THR A 321 -16.38 -19.49 20.52
N ALA A 322 -17.19 -20.50 20.81
CA ALA A 322 -16.72 -21.80 21.26
C ALA A 322 -15.81 -22.47 20.23
N ASP A 323 -16.15 -22.30 18.94
CA ASP A 323 -15.41 -22.91 17.81
C ASP A 323 -14.23 -22.05 17.34
N ASN A 324 -14.10 -20.82 17.87
CA ASN A 324 -13.02 -19.91 17.55
C ASN A 324 -12.64 -19.11 18.79
N PRO A 325 -11.91 -19.75 19.74
CA PRO A 325 -11.47 -19.09 20.96
C PRO A 325 -10.31 -18.11 20.69
N PRO A 326 -10.06 -17.15 21.61
CA PRO A 326 -9.05 -16.10 21.39
C PRO A 326 -7.65 -16.61 21.08
N LEU A 327 -7.25 -17.74 21.63
CA LEU A 327 -5.91 -18.31 21.42
C LEU A 327 -5.69 -18.77 19.97
N ASP A 328 -6.74 -19.24 19.33
CA ASP A 328 -6.73 -19.81 17.97
C ASP A 328 -7.39 -18.85 16.97
N TYR A 329 -7.21 -17.54 17.16
CA TYR A 329 -7.74 -16.54 16.26
C TYR A 329 -7.48 -16.87 14.80
N ASP A 330 -8.55 -16.91 14.03
CA ASP A 330 -8.56 -17.11 12.59
C ASP A 330 -9.39 -15.98 11.94
N GLU A 331 -8.75 -15.11 11.19
CA GLU A 331 -9.38 -13.94 10.59
C GLU A 331 -10.56 -14.33 9.68
N SER A 332 -10.46 -15.45 8.98
CA SER A 332 -11.52 -15.93 8.08
C SER A 332 -12.83 -16.29 8.81
N LYS A 333 -12.76 -16.54 10.12
CA LYS A 333 -13.90 -16.94 10.96
C LYS A 333 -14.33 -15.88 11.97
N SER A 334 -13.48 -14.90 12.23
CA SER A 334 -13.59 -14.04 13.41
C SER A 334 -14.13 -12.66 13.12
N LEU A 335 -13.95 -12.15 11.90
CA LEU A 335 -14.38 -10.81 11.56
C LEU A 335 -15.90 -10.72 11.45
N VAL A 336 -16.45 -9.76 12.16
CA VAL A 336 -17.88 -9.44 12.14
C VAL A 336 -18.09 -7.97 11.83
N SER A 337 -19.28 -7.63 11.34
CA SER A 337 -19.65 -6.23 11.11
C SER A 337 -19.82 -5.48 12.40
N ASN A 338 -19.25 -4.28 12.47
CA ASN A 338 -19.52 -3.34 13.55
C ASN A 338 -20.92 -2.72 13.35
N PRO A 339 -21.86 -2.88 14.32
CA PRO A 339 -23.21 -2.37 14.16
C PRO A 339 -23.33 -0.85 14.30
N TYR A 340 -22.25 -0.16 14.71
CA TYR A 340 -22.24 1.27 14.99
C TYR A 340 -21.68 2.13 13.85
N VAL A 341 -21.22 1.51 12.74
CA VAL A 341 -20.67 2.22 11.60
C VAL A 341 -21.40 1.87 10.31
N GLN A 342 -21.49 2.83 9.41
CA GLN A 342 -22.05 2.64 8.07
C GLN A 342 -21.07 1.93 7.16
N LYS A 343 -21.56 1.44 6.02
CA LYS A 343 -20.75 0.78 4.99
C LYS A 343 -20.89 1.50 3.64
N SER A 344 -19.81 1.50 2.87
CA SER A 344 -19.83 1.90 1.47
C SER A 344 -20.54 0.85 0.60
N ASP A 345 -20.74 1.16 -0.69
CA ASP A 345 -21.29 0.23 -1.69
C ASP A 345 -20.47 -1.05 -1.84
N TRP A 346 -19.17 -1.00 -1.54
CA TRP A 346 -18.27 -2.18 -1.51
C TRP A 346 -18.22 -2.87 -0.14
N GLY A 347 -19.09 -2.51 0.80
CA GLY A 347 -19.18 -3.12 2.12
C GLY A 347 -18.09 -2.67 3.11
N TRP A 348 -17.28 -1.68 2.76
CA TRP A 348 -16.23 -1.17 3.64
C TRP A 348 -16.82 -0.28 4.73
N GLN A 349 -16.49 -0.56 5.98
CA GLN A 349 -16.99 0.18 7.12
C GLN A 349 -16.36 1.57 7.21
N ILE A 350 -17.19 2.61 7.27
CA ILE A 350 -16.79 4.02 7.31
C ILE A 350 -16.60 4.43 8.76
N ASP A 351 -15.35 4.58 9.19
CA ASP A 351 -15.02 4.84 10.58
C ASP A 351 -13.91 5.90 10.73
N PRO A 352 -14.25 7.18 10.71
CA PRO A 352 -13.27 8.25 10.92
C PRO A 352 -12.56 8.21 12.29
N VAL A 353 -13.28 7.84 13.35
CA VAL A 353 -12.73 7.72 14.70
C VAL A 353 -11.71 6.59 14.78
N GLY A 354 -11.90 5.53 13.99
CA GLY A 354 -10.94 4.44 13.86
C GLY A 354 -9.59 4.90 13.31
N LEU A 355 -9.54 5.95 12.49
CA LEU A 355 -8.27 6.56 12.06
C LEU A 355 -7.54 7.21 13.25
N ARG A 356 -8.24 7.98 14.09
CA ARG A 356 -7.67 8.56 15.32
C ARG A 356 -7.17 7.46 16.26
N TYR A 357 -7.97 6.41 16.44
CA TYR A 357 -7.57 5.24 17.21
C TYR A 357 -6.29 4.59 16.65
N SER A 358 -6.21 4.39 15.34
CA SER A 358 -5.06 3.79 14.68
C SER A 358 -3.78 4.62 14.83
N LEU A 359 -3.89 5.95 14.70
CA LEU A 359 -2.79 6.88 14.92
C LEU A 359 -2.26 6.80 16.35
N ASN A 360 -3.15 6.80 17.35
CA ASN A 360 -2.78 6.60 18.74
C ASN A 360 -2.16 5.24 18.99
N TRP A 361 -2.74 4.19 18.38
CA TRP A 361 -2.23 2.83 18.54
C TRP A 361 -0.77 2.70 18.07
N PHE A 362 -0.46 3.20 16.88
CA PHE A 362 0.92 3.20 16.38
C PHE A 362 1.84 4.09 17.23
N TRP A 363 1.38 5.26 17.59
CA TRP A 363 2.17 6.21 18.39
C TRP A 363 2.52 5.64 19.77
N ASP A 364 1.54 5.07 20.48
CA ASP A 364 1.76 4.47 21.78
C ASP A 364 2.71 3.26 21.73
N HIS A 365 2.61 2.45 20.66
CA HIS A 365 3.44 1.25 20.53
C HIS A 365 4.87 1.54 20.11
N TYR A 366 5.11 2.53 19.26
CA TYR A 366 6.39 2.64 18.55
C TYR A 366 7.10 3.98 18.70
N GLN A 367 6.41 5.08 19.02
CA GLN A 367 7.00 6.42 19.18
C GLN A 367 7.87 6.85 17.98
N LEU A 368 7.48 6.47 16.75
CA LEU A 368 8.09 6.91 15.50
C LEU A 368 7.15 7.84 14.75
N PRO A 369 7.68 8.75 13.91
CA PRO A 369 6.84 9.55 13.02
C PRO A 369 5.93 8.66 12.18
N LEU A 370 4.68 9.10 11.99
CA LEU A 370 3.67 8.39 11.21
C LEU A 370 3.36 9.14 9.91
N PHE A 371 3.03 8.40 8.87
CA PHE A 371 2.60 8.94 7.59
C PHE A 371 1.38 8.18 7.08
N ILE A 372 0.25 8.85 6.95
CA ILE A 372 -0.93 8.25 6.29
C ILE A 372 -0.68 8.34 4.78
N VAL A 373 -0.21 7.24 4.20
CA VAL A 373 0.18 7.19 2.78
C VAL A 373 -0.94 6.70 1.88
N GLU A 374 -2.04 6.21 2.46
CA GLU A 374 -3.27 5.90 1.75
C GLU A 374 -4.49 6.10 2.67
N ASN A 375 -5.51 6.74 2.15
CA ASN A 375 -6.86 6.80 2.68
C ASN A 375 -7.80 7.25 1.55
N GLY A 376 -9.00 6.73 1.46
CA GLY A 376 -9.89 7.13 0.38
C GLY A 376 -11.22 6.40 0.36
N PHE A 377 -12.07 6.83 -0.53
CA PHE A 377 -13.43 6.34 -0.70
C PHE A 377 -13.67 5.94 -2.16
N GLY A 378 -13.75 4.64 -2.39
CA GLY A 378 -14.11 4.08 -3.69
C GLY A 378 -15.61 4.21 -3.93
N ALA A 379 -16.00 4.84 -5.01
CA ALA A 379 -17.41 5.07 -5.36
C ALA A 379 -17.65 5.01 -6.87
N ILE A 380 -18.93 4.90 -7.25
CA ILE A 380 -19.37 5.07 -8.63
C ILE A 380 -19.63 6.54 -8.86
N ASP A 381 -18.72 7.20 -9.58
CA ASP A 381 -18.89 8.60 -9.95
C ASP A 381 -19.69 8.69 -11.26
N VAL A 382 -20.62 9.65 -11.33
CA VAL A 382 -21.43 9.90 -12.50
C VAL A 382 -21.04 11.26 -13.10
N GLN A 383 -20.49 11.22 -14.32
CA GLN A 383 -20.20 12.44 -15.06
C GLN A 383 -21.51 13.00 -15.66
N GLN A 384 -21.77 14.27 -15.42
CA GLN A 384 -22.94 14.98 -15.93
C GLN A 384 -22.73 15.37 -17.41
N ALA A 385 -23.79 15.80 -18.08
CA ALA A 385 -23.75 16.21 -19.50
C ALA A 385 -22.77 17.38 -19.77
N ASP A 386 -22.53 18.23 -18.77
CA ASP A 386 -21.57 19.33 -18.83
C ASP A 386 -20.12 18.92 -18.50
N GLY A 387 -19.90 17.62 -18.25
CA GLY A 387 -18.60 17.05 -17.90
C GLY A 387 -18.25 17.13 -16.42
N SER A 388 -19.07 17.75 -15.58
CA SER A 388 -18.84 17.84 -14.14
C SER A 388 -19.12 16.51 -13.42
N VAL A 389 -18.46 16.31 -12.26
CA VAL A 389 -18.72 15.20 -11.35
C VAL A 389 -18.94 15.76 -9.95
N ASP A 390 -20.16 15.58 -9.42
CA ASP A 390 -20.46 15.92 -8.02
C ASP A 390 -20.17 14.71 -7.14
N ASP A 391 -19.03 14.72 -6.50
CA ASP A 391 -18.55 13.68 -5.58
C ASP A 391 -18.53 14.18 -4.12
N SER A 392 -19.58 14.89 -3.72
CA SER A 392 -19.75 15.41 -2.34
C SER A 392 -19.61 14.33 -1.28
N TYR A 393 -20.06 13.10 -1.54
CA TYR A 393 -19.86 11.95 -0.64
C TYR A 393 -18.38 11.65 -0.36
N ARG A 394 -17.47 11.89 -1.32
CA ARG A 394 -16.02 11.76 -1.12
C ARG A 394 -15.50 12.88 -0.24
N ILE A 395 -15.98 14.09 -0.44
CA ILE A 395 -15.67 15.26 0.41
C ILE A 395 -16.06 14.98 1.86
N ASP A 396 -17.30 14.52 2.08
CA ASP A 396 -17.80 14.20 3.42
C ASP A 396 -16.96 13.13 4.13
N TYR A 397 -16.61 12.05 3.41
CA TYR A 397 -15.75 11.00 3.93
C TYR A 397 -14.37 11.55 4.34
N MET A 398 -13.72 12.27 3.44
CA MET A 398 -12.38 12.79 3.68
C MET A 398 -12.34 13.86 4.75
N ALA A 399 -13.29 14.78 4.75
CA ALA A 399 -13.39 15.82 5.76
C ALA A 399 -13.58 15.22 7.18
N ALA A 400 -14.41 14.18 7.30
CA ALA A 400 -14.57 13.47 8.57
C ALA A 400 -13.27 12.84 9.06
N HIS A 401 -12.52 12.17 8.17
CA HIS A 401 -11.23 11.56 8.52
C HIS A 401 -10.17 12.61 8.85
N ILE A 402 -10.08 13.71 8.10
CA ILE A 402 -9.12 14.80 8.38
C ILE A 402 -9.40 15.46 9.73
N ARG A 403 -10.67 15.62 10.13
CA ARG A 403 -11.03 16.15 11.47
C ARG A 403 -10.49 15.24 12.58
N GLU A 404 -10.64 13.93 12.46
CA GLU A 404 -10.13 12.99 13.45
C GLU A 404 -8.59 12.90 13.43
N MET A 405 -7.98 13.00 12.27
CA MET A 405 -6.53 13.13 12.11
C MET A 405 -5.99 14.39 12.81
N LYS A 406 -6.68 15.53 12.67
CA LYS A 406 -6.31 16.80 13.35
C LYS A 406 -6.40 16.65 14.87
N LYS A 407 -7.43 15.97 15.40
CA LYS A 407 -7.53 15.67 16.83
C LYS A 407 -6.37 14.81 17.33
N ALA A 408 -6.00 13.75 16.59
CA ALA A 408 -4.86 12.92 16.96
C ALA A 408 -3.56 13.73 17.09
N VAL A 409 -3.34 14.70 16.22
CA VAL A 409 -2.16 15.57 16.30
C VAL A 409 -2.26 16.60 17.42
N VAL A 410 -3.40 17.29 17.53
CA VAL A 410 -3.54 18.46 18.42
C VAL A 410 -3.86 18.05 19.85
N GLU A 411 -4.76 17.09 20.03
CA GLU A 411 -5.24 16.67 21.35
C GLU A 411 -4.43 15.51 21.91
N ASP A 412 -4.05 14.55 21.06
CA ASP A 412 -3.38 13.31 21.49
C ASP A 412 -1.84 13.37 21.37
N GLY A 413 -1.30 14.36 20.63
CA GLY A 413 0.14 14.57 20.52
C GLY A 413 0.86 13.62 19.57
N VAL A 414 0.16 13.03 18.61
CA VAL A 414 0.75 12.13 17.60
C VAL A 414 1.65 12.93 16.64
N ASP A 415 2.83 12.42 16.36
CA ASP A 415 3.74 12.99 15.36
C ASP A 415 3.37 12.46 13.96
N LEU A 416 2.56 13.21 13.24
CA LEU A 416 2.11 12.91 11.89
C LEU A 416 2.84 13.78 10.87
N MET A 417 3.50 13.15 9.89
CA MET A 417 4.31 13.80 8.86
C MET A 417 3.50 14.32 7.69
N GLY A 418 2.45 13.58 7.29
CA GLY A 418 1.73 13.87 6.06
C GLY A 418 0.51 12.99 5.84
N TYR A 419 -0.18 13.30 4.75
CA TYR A 419 -1.41 12.63 4.33
C TYR A 419 -1.50 12.62 2.80
N THR A 420 -1.56 11.42 2.21
CA THR A 420 -1.69 11.21 0.78
C THR A 420 -2.91 10.33 0.48
N PRO A 421 -4.07 10.93 0.18
CA PRO A 421 -5.26 10.18 -0.22
C PRO A 421 -4.97 9.22 -1.38
N TRP A 422 -5.55 8.02 -1.28
CA TRP A 422 -5.39 6.99 -2.28
C TRP A 422 -6.15 7.29 -3.56
N GLY A 423 -5.47 7.05 -4.68
CA GLY A 423 -6.05 7.18 -5.99
C GLY A 423 -6.41 8.62 -6.32
N CYS A 424 -5.50 9.58 -6.07
CA CYS A 424 -5.73 11.01 -6.28
C CYS A 424 -6.18 11.38 -7.71
N ILE A 425 -5.93 10.50 -8.65
CA ILE A 425 -6.50 10.45 -10.01
C ILE A 425 -7.15 9.08 -10.18
N ASP A 426 -8.26 8.98 -10.90
CA ASP A 426 -8.92 7.71 -11.15
C ASP A 426 -7.95 6.71 -11.78
N LEU A 427 -7.94 5.50 -11.27
CA LEU A 427 -7.01 4.44 -11.64
C LEU A 427 -7.69 3.07 -11.61
N VAL A 428 -7.01 2.05 -12.11
CA VAL A 428 -7.50 0.66 -12.05
C VAL A 428 -7.50 0.20 -10.59
N SER A 429 -8.66 -0.23 -10.09
CA SER A 429 -8.78 -0.76 -8.72
C SER A 429 -7.95 -2.03 -8.55
N ALA A 430 -7.14 -2.12 -7.51
CA ALA A 430 -6.29 -3.28 -7.27
C ALA A 430 -7.09 -4.56 -7.05
N GLY A 431 -8.08 -4.52 -6.16
CA GLY A 431 -8.85 -5.70 -5.78
C GLY A 431 -9.83 -6.18 -6.83
N THR A 432 -10.44 -5.28 -7.61
CA THR A 432 -11.48 -5.62 -8.58
C THR A 432 -11.03 -5.56 -10.04
N GLY A 433 -9.93 -4.83 -10.33
CA GLY A 433 -9.49 -4.59 -11.71
C GLY A 433 -10.43 -3.67 -12.50
N GLU A 434 -11.27 -2.88 -11.82
CA GLU A 434 -12.26 -2.01 -12.42
C GLU A 434 -11.80 -0.55 -12.47
N MET A 435 -12.21 0.18 -13.50
CA MET A 435 -12.20 1.64 -13.53
C MET A 435 -13.42 2.25 -12.82
N LYS A 436 -14.52 1.50 -12.74
CA LYS A 436 -15.80 1.94 -12.17
C LYS A 436 -15.70 2.29 -10.68
N LYS A 437 -14.83 1.61 -9.93
CA LYS A 437 -14.55 1.90 -8.53
C LYS A 437 -13.56 3.07 -8.44
N ARG A 438 -14.07 4.29 -8.41
CA ARG A 438 -13.28 5.51 -8.52
C ARG A 438 -12.93 6.09 -7.17
N TYR A 439 -11.71 6.59 -7.03
CA TYR A 439 -11.18 7.21 -5.81
C TYR A 439 -10.75 8.68 -6.02
N GLY A 440 -10.52 9.08 -7.29
CA GLY A 440 -9.76 10.28 -7.61
C GLY A 440 -10.50 11.59 -7.38
N PHE A 441 -9.71 12.65 -7.24
CA PHE A 441 -10.14 14.05 -7.39
C PHE A 441 -10.23 14.44 -8.87
N ILE A 442 -9.60 13.65 -9.72
CA ILE A 442 -9.53 13.84 -11.16
C ILE A 442 -10.21 12.64 -11.81
N TYR A 443 -11.25 12.92 -12.56
CA TYR A 443 -11.96 11.92 -13.37
C TYR A 443 -11.12 11.57 -14.59
N VAL A 444 -11.01 10.28 -14.89
CA VAL A 444 -10.41 9.75 -16.12
C VAL A 444 -11.49 9.08 -16.95
N ASP A 445 -11.69 9.54 -18.17
CA ASP A 445 -12.66 8.96 -19.11
C ASP A 445 -12.16 7.61 -19.62
N LYS A 446 -12.37 6.58 -18.80
CA LYS A 446 -12.10 5.18 -19.13
C LYS A 446 -13.12 4.28 -18.46
N ASN A 447 -13.60 3.28 -19.21
CA ASN A 447 -14.54 2.27 -18.75
C ASN A 447 -13.83 0.93 -18.45
N ASN A 448 -14.56 0.00 -17.82
CA ASN A 448 -14.04 -1.33 -17.48
C ASN A 448 -13.65 -2.18 -18.70
N ASP A 449 -14.26 -1.95 -19.85
CA ASP A 449 -13.93 -2.59 -21.13
C ASP A 449 -12.73 -1.97 -21.86
N GLY A 450 -12.14 -0.92 -21.28
CA GLY A 450 -11.02 -0.19 -21.85
C GLY A 450 -11.42 0.94 -22.79
N SER A 451 -12.71 1.11 -23.10
CA SER A 451 -13.21 2.24 -23.91
C SER A 451 -13.10 3.57 -23.15
N GLY A 452 -13.10 4.67 -23.89
CA GLY A 452 -12.98 6.03 -23.38
C GLY A 452 -11.86 6.79 -24.08
N THR A 453 -11.77 8.09 -23.81
CA THR A 453 -10.79 9.00 -24.43
C THR A 453 -9.52 9.19 -23.61
N LEU A 454 -9.51 8.69 -22.38
CA LEU A 454 -8.48 8.97 -21.37
C LEU A 454 -8.37 10.45 -20.99
N ALA A 455 -9.37 11.28 -21.32
CA ALA A 455 -9.38 12.68 -20.90
C ALA A 455 -9.46 12.80 -19.37
N ARG A 456 -8.77 13.82 -18.83
CA ARG A 456 -8.77 14.16 -17.43
C ARG A 456 -9.66 15.35 -17.18
N SER A 457 -10.52 15.29 -16.15
CA SER A 457 -11.32 16.44 -15.71
C SER A 457 -11.40 16.49 -14.18
N PRO A 458 -11.21 17.68 -13.56
CA PRO A 458 -11.36 17.86 -12.13
C PRO A 458 -12.80 17.54 -11.70
N LYS A 459 -12.93 16.81 -10.56
CA LYS A 459 -14.21 16.61 -9.88
C LYS A 459 -14.46 17.74 -8.86
N LYS A 460 -15.63 17.79 -8.25
CA LYS A 460 -15.93 18.76 -7.20
C LYS A 460 -14.93 18.69 -6.04
N SER A 461 -14.50 17.50 -5.65
CA SER A 461 -13.50 17.27 -4.62
C SER A 461 -12.12 17.86 -4.95
N PHE A 462 -11.78 18.11 -6.20
CA PHE A 462 -10.51 18.73 -6.60
C PHE A 462 -10.33 20.12 -5.95
N SER A 463 -11.29 21.02 -6.17
CA SER A 463 -11.24 22.38 -5.61
C SER A 463 -11.35 22.37 -4.08
N TRP A 464 -12.14 21.45 -3.52
CA TRP A 464 -12.24 21.28 -2.08
C TRP A 464 -10.88 20.88 -1.47
N TYR A 465 -10.22 19.88 -2.03
CA TYR A 465 -8.93 19.42 -1.51
C TYR A 465 -7.82 20.46 -1.71
N GLN A 466 -7.87 21.22 -2.83
CA GLN A 466 -7.00 22.37 -3.02
C GLN A 466 -7.13 23.38 -1.86
N ASN A 467 -8.35 23.68 -1.43
CA ASN A 467 -8.60 24.56 -0.29
C ASN A 467 -8.12 23.98 1.03
N VAL A 468 -8.27 22.65 1.22
CA VAL A 468 -7.74 21.96 2.41
C VAL A 468 -6.22 22.12 2.48
N ILE A 469 -5.51 21.87 1.39
CA ILE A 469 -4.04 22.02 1.34
C ILE A 469 -3.62 23.48 1.58
N GLN A 470 -4.27 24.42 0.90
CA GLN A 470 -3.94 25.83 1.00
C GLN A 470 -4.16 26.39 2.41
N SER A 471 -5.18 25.94 3.09
CA SER A 471 -5.50 26.37 4.46
C SER A 471 -4.84 25.51 5.55
N ASN A 472 -4.03 24.52 5.18
CA ASN A 472 -3.48 23.53 6.11
C ASN A 472 -4.57 22.88 6.97
N ALA A 473 -5.71 22.54 6.33
CA ALA A 473 -6.92 21.98 6.93
C ALA A 473 -7.61 22.86 8.00
N GLU A 474 -7.44 24.17 7.92
CA GLU A 474 -8.27 25.08 8.74
C GLU A 474 -9.69 25.23 8.16
N ASN A 475 -9.85 25.04 6.85
CA ASN A 475 -11.11 25.04 6.13
C ASN A 475 -11.38 23.64 5.53
N LEU A 476 -12.40 22.94 6.08
CA LEU A 476 -12.81 21.59 5.66
C LEU A 476 -14.25 21.60 5.15
#